data_c9cf2efb67fcafd2722edcd0e62f8aac
#
_entry.id   c9cf2efb67fcafd2722edcd0e62f8aac
#
_cell.length_a   1.000
_cell.length_b   1.000
_cell.length_c   1.000
_cell.angle_alpha   90.00
_cell.angle_beta   90.00
_cell.angle_gamma   90.00
#
_symmetry.space_group_name_H-M   'P 1'
#
loop_
_entity.id
_entity.type
_entity.pdbx_description
1 polymer ?
#
loop_
_entity_poly.entity_id
_entity_poly.type
_entity_poly.pdbx_seq_one_letter_code
_entity_poly.pdbx_strand_id
1 'polypeptide(L)'
;VAAFWPPRTETNSLKGNNDSIVLRLTYGSVSFLLTGDIEGPAETWLSSLNTDLSADLLKVPHHGSKTSSTAWFVDKVKPTYAVISVGVRSRFGHPDPQIVSRYVQRGVQVLETGRDGMVTAETDGTQP
;
A
#
# COMPACT_ATOMS: atom_id res chain seq x y z
N VAL A 1 10.27 4.17 12.57
CA VAL A 1 10.06 4.25 11.10
C VAL A 1 11.13 3.43 10.41
N ALA A 2 10.72 2.54 9.51
CA ALA A 2 11.63 1.77 8.67
C ALA A 2 11.36 2.08 7.19
N ALA A 3 12.42 2.31 6.41
CA ALA A 3 12.35 2.45 4.97
C ALA A 3 12.75 1.09 4.34
N PHE A 4 11.86 0.52 3.54
CA PHE A 4 12.06 -0.79 2.92
C PHE A 4 12.49 -0.69 1.46
N TRP A 5 12.20 0.41 0.80
CA TRP A 5 12.42 0.60 -0.61
C TRP A 5 12.62 2.09 -0.94
N PRO A 6 13.40 2.47 -1.94
CA PRO A 6 14.31 1.61 -2.71
C PRO A 6 15.50 1.13 -1.86
N PRO A 7 16.16 0.02 -2.25
CA PRO A 7 17.36 -0.44 -1.53
C PRO A 7 18.49 0.58 -1.67
N ARG A 8 19.35 0.66 -0.67
CA ARG A 8 20.49 1.60 -0.64
C ARG A 8 21.61 1.28 -1.64
N THR A 9 21.53 0.17 -2.34
CA THR A 9 22.57 -0.27 -3.27
C THR A 9 22.26 0.20 -4.69
N GLU A 10 23.29 0.60 -5.44
CA GLU A 10 23.21 1.14 -6.80
C GLU A 10 22.67 0.14 -7.86
N THR A 11 22.31 -1.05 -7.45
CA THR A 11 21.83 -2.12 -8.33
C THR A 11 20.32 -2.09 -8.60
N ASN A 12 19.63 -1.06 -8.14
CA ASN A 12 18.20 -0.93 -8.43
C ASN A 12 17.99 -0.59 -9.91
N SER A 13 17.60 -1.58 -10.69
CA SER A 13 17.24 -1.41 -12.10
C SER A 13 15.82 -0.93 -12.32
N LEU A 14 15.01 -0.89 -11.27
CA LEU A 14 13.63 -0.40 -11.33
C LEU A 14 13.62 1.13 -11.42
N LYS A 15 12.70 1.67 -12.20
CA LYS A 15 12.60 3.11 -12.48
C LYS A 15 11.15 3.57 -12.45
N GLY A 16 10.96 4.89 -12.51
CA GLY A 16 9.63 5.52 -12.53
C GLY A 16 8.89 5.29 -11.21
N ASN A 17 7.65 4.88 -11.28
CA ASN A 17 6.82 4.64 -10.10
C ASN A 17 7.45 3.62 -9.12
N ASN A 18 8.22 2.68 -9.65
CA ASN A 18 8.92 1.69 -8.84
C ASN A 18 10.13 2.25 -8.06
N ASP A 19 10.46 3.53 -8.22
CA ASP A 19 11.43 4.24 -7.37
C ASP A 19 10.76 4.97 -6.19
N SER A 20 9.45 4.80 -5.99
CA SER A 20 8.73 5.35 -4.84
C SER A 20 9.30 4.85 -3.53
N ILE A 21 9.29 5.69 -2.51
CA ILE A 21 9.72 5.31 -1.17
C ILE A 21 8.63 4.46 -0.51
N VAL A 22 9.02 3.34 0.07
CA VAL A 22 8.14 2.50 0.90
C VAL A 22 8.58 2.61 2.35
N LEU A 23 7.67 3.11 3.19
CA LEU A 23 7.91 3.32 4.60
C LEU A 23 6.94 2.50 5.45
N ARG A 24 7.46 1.87 6.49
CA ARG A 24 6.66 1.31 7.57
C ARG A 24 6.81 2.16 8.83
N LEU A 25 5.70 2.67 9.32
CA LEU A 25 5.59 3.37 10.59
C LEU A 25 5.04 2.40 11.62
N THR A 26 5.64 2.36 12.80
CA THR A 26 5.15 1.52 13.91
C THR A 26 5.07 2.37 15.17
N TYR A 27 3.94 2.29 15.85
CA TYR A 27 3.76 2.87 17.18
C TYR A 27 3.02 1.86 18.07
N GLY A 28 3.69 1.42 19.13
CA GLY A 28 3.19 0.33 19.95
C GLY A 28 3.01 -0.96 19.11
N SER A 29 1.82 -1.51 19.11
CA SER A 29 1.46 -2.68 18.32
C SER A 29 0.87 -2.34 16.95
N VAL A 30 0.67 -1.06 16.63
CA VAL A 30 0.02 -0.60 15.39
C VAL A 30 1.05 -0.20 14.33
N SER A 31 0.80 -0.59 13.10
CA SER A 31 1.69 -0.32 11.98
C SER A 31 0.96 0.18 10.74
N PHE A 32 1.61 1.10 10.03
CA PHE A 32 1.15 1.69 8.78
C PHE A 32 2.19 1.41 7.69
N LEU A 33 1.74 1.01 6.51
CA LEU A 33 2.60 0.85 5.34
C LEU A 33 2.24 1.88 4.28
N LEU A 34 3.19 2.76 3.97
CA LEU A 34 3.08 3.81 2.96
C LEU A 34 3.91 3.39 1.76
N THR A 35 3.30 3.22 0.61
CA THR A 35 3.89 2.53 -0.54
C THR A 35 4.21 3.44 -1.72
N GLY A 36 3.81 4.72 -1.66
CA GLY A 36 3.90 5.58 -2.85
C GLY A 36 3.13 4.97 -4.03
N ASP A 37 3.73 4.99 -5.18
CA ASP A 37 3.14 4.50 -6.44
C ASP A 37 3.86 3.26 -6.98
N ILE A 38 4.43 2.42 -6.10
CA ILE A 38 5.08 1.18 -6.54
C ILE A 38 4.11 0.30 -7.33
N GLU A 39 4.69 -0.48 -8.22
CA GLU A 39 3.98 -1.43 -9.07
C GLU A 39 4.50 -2.85 -8.87
N GLY A 40 3.96 -3.80 -9.63
CA GLY A 40 4.29 -5.23 -9.50
C GLY A 40 5.76 -5.57 -9.35
N PRO A 41 6.69 -5.00 -10.13
CA PRO A 41 8.13 -5.29 -9.98
C PRO A 41 8.69 -4.95 -8.59
N ALA A 42 8.36 -3.77 -8.04
CA ALA A 42 8.81 -3.39 -6.69
C ALA A 42 8.12 -4.23 -5.61
N GLU A 43 6.82 -4.53 -5.78
CA GLU A 43 6.08 -5.42 -4.89
C GLU A 43 6.70 -6.82 -4.85
N THR A 44 7.07 -7.36 -6.02
CA THR A 44 7.75 -8.65 -6.15
C THR A 44 9.06 -8.65 -5.38
N TRP A 45 9.85 -7.61 -5.54
CA TRP A 45 11.13 -7.49 -4.85
C TRP A 45 10.95 -7.39 -3.33
N LEU A 46 10.06 -6.49 -2.86
CA LEU A 46 9.74 -6.33 -1.44
C LEU A 46 9.30 -7.64 -0.80
N SER A 47 8.46 -8.37 -1.50
CA SER A 47 7.91 -9.62 -0.98
C SER A 47 8.92 -10.76 -1.00
N SER A 48 10.01 -10.65 -1.79
CA SER A 48 11.13 -11.59 -1.77
C SER A 48 12.06 -11.39 -0.56
N LEU A 49 11.99 -10.21 0.07
CA LEU A 49 12.74 -9.94 1.29
C LEU A 49 12.20 -10.76 2.44
N ASN A 50 13.11 -11.24 3.28
CA ASN A 50 12.76 -11.85 4.56
C ASN A 50 12.42 -10.76 5.60
N THR A 51 11.52 -9.85 5.23
CA THR A 51 11.12 -8.69 6.02
C THR A 51 9.62 -8.77 6.26
N ASP A 52 9.21 -8.43 7.46
CA ASP A 52 7.80 -8.32 7.80
C ASP A 52 7.18 -7.08 7.15
N LEU A 53 6.30 -7.31 6.17
CA LEU A 53 5.53 -6.27 5.49
C LEU A 53 4.14 -6.08 6.08
N SER A 54 3.76 -6.86 7.10
CA SER A 54 2.43 -6.77 7.70
C SER A 54 2.16 -5.35 8.22
N ALA A 55 0.94 -4.88 8.05
CA ALA A 55 0.52 -3.57 8.52
C ALA A 55 -0.98 -3.53 8.78
N ASP A 56 -1.39 -2.83 9.81
CA ASP A 56 -2.81 -2.64 10.14
C ASP A 56 -3.50 -1.75 9.12
N LEU A 57 -2.80 -0.70 8.67
CA LEU A 57 -3.26 0.21 7.64
C LEU A 57 -2.26 0.26 6.47
N LEU A 58 -2.78 0.06 5.27
CA LEU A 58 -2.04 0.18 4.02
C LEU A 58 -2.51 1.40 3.23
N LYS A 59 -1.61 2.32 2.89
CA LYS A 59 -1.86 3.23 1.76
C LYS A 59 -1.68 2.40 0.49
N VAL A 60 -2.78 2.20 -0.24
CA VAL A 60 -2.79 1.38 -1.47
C VAL A 60 -1.84 1.96 -2.51
N PRO A 61 -0.96 1.12 -3.11
CA PRO A 61 -0.02 1.58 -4.12
C PRO A 61 -0.73 2.16 -5.34
N HIS A 62 -0.11 3.19 -5.92
CA HIS A 62 -0.45 3.76 -7.22
C HIS A 62 -1.96 4.01 -7.40
N HIS A 63 -2.59 4.58 -6.38
CA HIS A 63 -4.01 4.98 -6.40
C HIS A 63 -4.99 3.85 -6.73
N GLY A 64 -4.63 2.60 -6.49
CA GLY A 64 -5.44 1.44 -6.85
C GLY A 64 -5.35 1.06 -8.33
N SER A 65 -4.24 1.39 -9.00
CA SER A 65 -3.98 0.97 -10.38
C SER A 65 -3.92 -0.55 -10.51
N LYS A 66 -4.40 -1.07 -11.64
CA LYS A 66 -4.28 -2.49 -12.00
C LYS A 66 -2.84 -3.00 -12.11
N THR A 67 -1.86 -2.10 -12.23
CA THR A 67 -0.43 -2.43 -12.31
C THR A 67 0.20 -2.70 -10.94
N SER A 68 -0.55 -2.48 -9.87
CA SER A 68 -0.12 -2.60 -8.48
C SER A 68 -1.04 -3.52 -7.69
N SER A 69 -0.75 -3.69 -6.40
CA SER A 69 -1.56 -4.51 -5.48
C SER A 69 -1.71 -5.95 -5.95
N THR A 70 -0.60 -6.59 -6.31
CA THR A 70 -0.58 -8.00 -6.66
C THR A 70 -1.15 -8.84 -5.52
N ALA A 71 -1.83 -9.95 -5.84
CA ALA A 71 -2.53 -10.76 -4.85
C ALA A 71 -1.61 -11.17 -3.69
N TRP A 72 -0.42 -11.64 -4.00
CA TRP A 72 0.50 -12.10 -2.98
C TRP A 72 1.18 -10.96 -2.19
N PHE A 73 1.32 -9.74 -2.74
CA PHE A 73 1.69 -8.57 -1.97
C PHE A 73 0.61 -8.25 -0.93
N VAL A 74 -0.65 -8.21 -1.35
CA VAL A 74 -1.78 -8.00 -0.44
C VAL A 74 -1.83 -9.08 0.64
N ASP A 75 -1.58 -10.34 0.28
CA ASP A 75 -1.52 -11.46 1.22
C ASP A 75 -0.35 -11.36 2.21
N LYS A 76 0.75 -10.74 1.81
CA LYS A 76 1.90 -10.47 2.69
C LYS A 76 1.61 -9.33 3.68
N VAL A 77 0.99 -8.27 3.21
CA VAL A 77 0.68 -7.09 4.05
C VAL A 77 -0.46 -7.39 5.01
N LYS A 78 -1.49 -8.11 4.57
CA LYS A 78 -2.69 -8.49 5.35
C LYS A 78 -3.31 -7.31 6.11
N PRO A 79 -3.60 -6.18 5.46
CA PRO A 79 -4.06 -5.00 6.17
C PRO A 79 -5.49 -5.21 6.71
N THR A 80 -5.81 -4.56 7.82
CA THR A 80 -7.19 -4.39 8.28
C THR A 80 -7.88 -3.29 7.49
N TYR A 81 -7.15 -2.20 7.23
CA TYR A 81 -7.63 -1.04 6.47
C TYR A 81 -6.75 -0.79 5.24
N ALA A 82 -7.38 -0.54 4.11
CA ALA A 82 -6.71 -0.11 2.88
C ALA A 82 -7.24 1.26 2.45
N VAL A 83 -6.37 2.26 2.38
CA VAL A 83 -6.74 3.62 1.99
C VAL A 83 -6.27 3.88 0.57
N ILE A 84 -7.20 4.19 -0.31
CA ILE A 84 -6.94 4.58 -1.69
C ILE A 84 -7.04 6.09 -1.79
N SER A 85 -5.90 6.74 -2.01
CA SER A 85 -5.84 8.18 -2.29
C SER A 85 -6.15 8.41 -3.76
N VAL A 86 -7.33 8.91 -4.08
CA VAL A 86 -7.80 9.10 -5.45
C VAL A 86 -8.76 10.29 -5.52
N GLY A 87 -8.79 10.98 -6.66
CA GLY A 87 -9.75 12.06 -6.88
C GLY A 87 -11.14 11.54 -7.23
N VAL A 88 -12.17 12.34 -6.97
CA VAL A 88 -13.59 12.03 -7.28
C VAL A 88 -13.76 11.68 -8.78
N ARG A 89 -12.96 12.28 -9.64
CA ARG A 89 -12.94 12.02 -11.09
C ARG A 89 -11.51 11.69 -11.52
N SER A 90 -11.12 10.44 -11.30
CA SER A 90 -9.82 9.98 -11.75
C SER A 90 -9.77 9.92 -13.27
N ARG A 91 -8.82 10.67 -13.88
CA ARG A 91 -8.58 10.62 -15.32
C ARG A 91 -8.05 9.28 -15.80
N PHE A 92 -7.50 8.49 -14.89
CA PHE A 92 -6.87 7.20 -15.17
C PHE A 92 -7.78 6.01 -14.91
N GLY A 93 -9.04 6.25 -14.48
CA GLY A 93 -9.96 5.19 -14.10
C GLY A 93 -9.59 4.47 -12.80
N HIS A 94 -8.84 5.14 -11.91
CA HIS A 94 -8.51 4.59 -10.59
C HIS A 94 -9.62 4.90 -9.58
N PRO A 95 -9.81 4.04 -8.58
CA PRO A 95 -9.20 2.71 -8.47
C PRO A 95 -9.79 1.72 -9.48
N ASP A 96 -8.98 0.76 -9.93
CA ASP A 96 -9.46 -0.34 -10.74
C ASP A 96 -10.41 -1.24 -9.91
N PRO A 97 -11.61 -1.58 -10.41
CA PRO A 97 -12.58 -2.37 -9.66
C PRO A 97 -12.05 -3.76 -9.23
N GLN A 98 -11.17 -4.37 -10.02
CA GLN A 98 -10.54 -5.65 -9.66
C GLN A 98 -9.61 -5.49 -8.46
N ILE A 99 -8.92 -4.36 -8.34
CA ILE A 99 -8.05 -4.08 -7.19
C ILE A 99 -8.89 -3.87 -5.93
N VAL A 100 -9.95 -3.08 -6.00
CA VAL A 100 -10.87 -2.91 -4.86
C VAL A 100 -11.43 -4.25 -4.42
N SER A 101 -11.91 -5.05 -5.37
CA SER A 101 -12.45 -6.39 -5.11
C SER A 101 -11.42 -7.30 -4.44
N ARG A 102 -10.15 -7.21 -4.84
CA ARG A 102 -9.06 -8.01 -4.26
C ARG A 102 -8.89 -7.77 -2.76
N TYR A 103 -8.99 -6.51 -2.31
CA TYR A 103 -8.97 -6.17 -0.89
C TYR A 103 -10.24 -6.63 -0.17
N VAL A 104 -11.40 -6.31 -0.74
CA VAL A 104 -12.71 -6.67 -0.14
C VAL A 104 -12.87 -8.18 0.06
N GLN A 105 -12.47 -8.98 -0.91
CA GLN A 105 -12.51 -10.45 -0.83
C GLN A 105 -11.64 -11.03 0.31
N ARG A 106 -10.66 -10.26 0.78
CA ARG A 106 -9.79 -10.62 1.90
C ARG A 106 -10.27 -10.06 3.25
N GLY A 107 -11.46 -9.49 3.27
CA GLY A 107 -12.04 -8.90 4.48
C GLY A 107 -11.43 -7.56 4.87
N VAL A 108 -10.69 -6.91 3.98
CA VAL A 108 -10.07 -5.60 4.21
C VAL A 108 -11.13 -4.51 4.09
N GLN A 109 -11.15 -3.58 5.03
CA GLN A 109 -11.99 -2.39 4.93
C GLN A 109 -11.33 -1.37 4.01
N VAL A 110 -11.97 -1.07 2.87
CA VAL A 110 -11.45 -0.15 1.86
C VAL A 110 -12.08 1.22 2.01
N LEU A 111 -11.23 2.24 2.11
CA LEU A 111 -11.61 3.66 2.14
C LEU A 111 -11.01 4.37 0.92
N GLU A 112 -11.82 5.16 0.23
CA GLU A 112 -11.41 5.88 -0.98
C GLU A 112 -11.63 7.38 -0.78
N THR A 113 -10.58 8.20 -0.87
CA THR A 113 -10.72 9.65 -0.64
C THR A 113 -11.68 10.32 -1.62
N GLY A 114 -11.82 9.80 -2.84
CA GLY A 114 -12.76 10.30 -3.83
C GLY A 114 -14.23 10.03 -3.51
N ARG A 115 -14.52 8.99 -2.73
CA ARG A 115 -15.88 8.61 -2.29
C ARG A 115 -16.17 9.06 -0.87
N ASP A 116 -15.21 8.83 0.02
CA ASP A 116 -15.40 8.95 1.47
C ASP A 116 -14.90 10.29 2.02
N GLY A 117 -14.22 11.10 1.19
CA GLY A 117 -13.61 12.37 1.59
C GLY A 117 -12.28 12.18 2.29
N MET A 118 -11.94 13.10 3.20
CA MET A 118 -10.71 13.02 3.95
C MET A 118 -10.74 11.81 4.89
N VAL A 119 -9.69 10.99 4.79
CA VAL A 119 -9.47 9.84 5.69
C VAL A 119 -8.41 10.22 6.70
N THR A 120 -8.72 10.10 7.99
CA THR A 120 -7.79 10.29 9.10
C THR A 120 -7.61 8.96 9.82
N ALA A 121 -6.38 8.60 10.10
CA ALA A 121 -6.05 7.45 10.93
C ALA A 121 -5.34 7.93 12.20
N GLU A 122 -5.86 7.54 13.34
CA GLU A 122 -5.31 7.88 14.64
C GLU A 122 -5.07 6.60 15.43
N THR A 123 -4.06 6.58 16.27
CA THR A 123 -3.77 5.45 17.15
C THR A 123 -3.14 5.89 18.45
N ASP A 124 -3.48 5.19 19.51
CA ASP A 124 -2.80 5.29 20.82
C ASP A 124 -1.65 4.26 20.97
N GLY A 125 -1.37 3.50 19.92
CA GLY A 125 -0.36 2.44 19.89
C GLY A 125 -0.88 1.05 20.26
N THR A 126 -2.18 0.90 20.58
CA THR A 126 -2.82 -0.39 20.88
C THR A 126 -3.83 -0.78 19.82
N GLN A 127 -4.48 0.20 19.20
CA GLN A 127 -5.46 0.03 18.13
C GLN A 127 -5.21 1.08 17.03
N PRO A 128 -5.47 0.72 15.76
CA PRO A 128 -5.48 1.70 14.68
C PRO A 128 -6.67 2.64 14.78
#